data_91411117e30c274e395643566e167009
#
_entry.id   91411117e30c274e395643566e167009
#
_cell.length_a   1.000
_cell.length_b   1.000
_cell.length_c   1.000
_cell.angle_alpha   90.00
_cell.angle_beta   90.00
_cell.angle_gamma   90.00
#
_symmetry.space_group_name_H-M   'P 1'
#
loop_
_entity.id
_entity.type
_entity.pdbx_description
1 polymer ?
#
loop_
_entity_poly.entity_id
_entity_poly.type
_entity_poly.pdbx_seq_one_letter_code
_entity_poly.pdbx_strand_id
1 'polypeptide(L)'
;MPRHDQVTRQWYLLRKLESSRGATLQELVDFLPDDYPKNPRTIRRDLEALESVGFLLVTEQSNSHTRWKLMEGFRNIPALSFSPTELMSLIFSQNLLKPLEGTEIQASLNSALNKAAAAF
;
A
#
# COMPACT_ATOMS: atom_id res chain seq x y z
N MET A 1 -14.37 -2.98 17.05
CA MET A 1 -14.06 -2.63 15.69
C MET A 1 -12.82 -3.35 15.22
N PRO A 2 -12.92 -4.10 14.17
CA PRO A 2 -11.74 -4.84 13.72
C PRO A 2 -10.63 -3.90 13.31
N ARG A 3 -9.43 -4.27 13.72
CA ARG A 3 -8.25 -3.53 13.30
C ARG A 3 -7.86 -3.87 11.86
N HIS A 4 -8.49 -4.92 11.33
CA HIS A 4 -8.14 -5.45 10.02
C HIS A 4 -9.15 -5.01 8.98
N ASP A 5 -9.36 -3.72 8.95
CA ASP A 5 -10.29 -3.13 8.03
C ASP A 5 -9.70 -3.07 6.63
N GLN A 6 -10.49 -2.50 5.72
CA GLN A 6 -10.12 -2.41 4.32
C GLN A 6 -8.81 -1.67 4.12
N VAL A 7 -8.58 -0.59 4.87
CA VAL A 7 -7.38 0.23 4.67
C VAL A 7 -6.12 -0.54 5.01
N THR A 8 -6.09 -1.20 6.18
CA THR A 8 -4.90 -1.95 6.56
C THR A 8 -4.67 -3.14 5.64
N ARG A 9 -5.75 -3.78 5.19
CA ARG A 9 -5.63 -4.89 4.25
C ARG A 9 -5.04 -4.41 2.94
N GLN A 10 -5.52 -3.30 2.40
CA GLN A 10 -5.00 -2.74 1.16
C GLN A 10 -3.55 -2.33 1.29
N TRP A 11 -3.16 -1.83 2.46
CA TRP A 11 -1.77 -1.49 2.71
C TRP A 11 -0.87 -2.73 2.59
N TYR A 12 -1.28 -3.85 3.16
CA TYR A 12 -0.50 -5.09 3.04
C TYR A 12 -0.40 -5.54 1.60
N LEU A 13 -1.49 -5.41 0.85
CA LEU A 13 -1.48 -5.81 -0.56
C LEU A 13 -0.49 -4.96 -1.35
N LEU A 14 -0.48 -3.65 -1.13
CA LEU A 14 0.47 -2.78 -1.81
C LEU A 14 1.90 -3.14 -1.44
N ARG A 15 2.15 -3.45 -0.17
CA ARG A 15 3.49 -3.84 0.27
C ARG A 15 3.96 -5.07 -0.49
N LYS A 16 3.09 -6.05 -0.65
CA LYS A 16 3.46 -7.26 -1.39
C LYS A 16 3.72 -6.97 -2.86
N LEU A 17 2.85 -6.18 -3.46
CA LEU A 17 3.00 -5.83 -4.88
C LEU A 17 4.25 -4.99 -5.12
N GLU A 18 4.58 -4.12 -4.18
CA GLU A 18 5.75 -3.27 -4.29
C GLU A 18 7.05 -4.08 -4.27
N SER A 19 7.07 -5.14 -3.48
CA SER A 19 8.28 -5.91 -3.23
C SER A 19 8.42 -7.12 -4.16
N SER A 20 7.49 -7.32 -5.08
CA SER A 20 7.49 -8.51 -5.94
C SER A 20 7.30 -8.13 -7.40
N ARG A 21 7.50 -9.11 -8.26
CA ARG A 21 7.28 -8.93 -9.70
C ARG A 21 5.86 -9.28 -10.10
N GLY A 22 4.97 -9.25 -9.15
CA GLY A 22 3.59 -9.60 -9.37
C GLY A 22 3.19 -10.73 -8.45
N ALA A 23 1.89 -10.83 -8.20
CA ALA A 23 1.38 -11.83 -7.29
C ALA A 23 0.01 -12.27 -7.77
N THR A 24 -0.29 -13.56 -7.61
CA THR A 24 -1.62 -14.07 -7.84
C THR A 24 -2.51 -13.73 -6.66
N LEU A 25 -3.82 -13.87 -6.84
CA LEU A 25 -4.73 -13.65 -5.72
C LEU A 25 -4.40 -14.57 -4.56
N GLN A 26 -4.04 -15.82 -4.86
CA GLN A 26 -3.70 -16.76 -3.81
C GLN A 26 -2.45 -16.34 -3.05
N GLU A 27 -1.45 -15.87 -3.76
CA GLU A 27 -0.23 -15.38 -3.11
C GLU A 27 -0.51 -14.18 -2.22
N LEU A 28 -1.41 -13.30 -2.65
CA LEU A 28 -1.79 -12.14 -1.85
C LEU A 28 -2.56 -12.58 -0.61
N VAL A 29 -3.48 -13.53 -0.76
CA VAL A 29 -4.21 -14.07 0.38
C VAL A 29 -3.23 -14.65 1.40
N ASP A 30 -2.26 -15.43 0.92
CA ASP A 30 -1.30 -16.09 1.80
C ASP A 30 -0.37 -15.09 2.49
N PHE A 31 -0.14 -13.95 1.87
CA PHE A 31 0.72 -12.92 2.45
C PHE A 31 0.07 -12.21 3.64
N LEU A 32 -1.26 -12.13 3.66
CA LEU A 32 -1.96 -11.45 4.74
C LEU A 32 -1.78 -12.19 6.07
N PRO A 33 -1.69 -11.47 7.18
CA PRO A 33 -1.69 -12.12 8.49
C PRO A 33 -2.92 -13.01 8.68
N ASP A 34 -2.79 -13.99 9.57
CA ASP A 34 -3.82 -15.01 9.73
C ASP A 34 -5.17 -14.48 10.16
N ASP A 35 -5.19 -13.34 10.86
CA ASP A 35 -6.45 -12.79 11.36
C ASP A 35 -7.19 -11.94 10.32
N TYR A 36 -6.67 -11.88 9.08
CA TYR A 36 -7.38 -11.20 8.00
C TYR A 36 -8.25 -12.19 7.24
N PRO A 37 -9.32 -11.69 6.59
CA PRO A 37 -10.13 -12.57 5.75
C PRO A 37 -9.30 -13.18 4.62
N LYS A 38 -9.51 -14.46 4.36
CA LYS A 38 -8.76 -15.18 3.35
C LYS A 38 -9.62 -15.46 2.12
N ASN A 39 -10.45 -14.53 1.72
CA ASN A 39 -11.36 -14.69 0.60
C ASN A 39 -10.80 -13.99 -0.64
N PRO A 40 -10.46 -14.75 -1.70
CA PRO A 40 -9.90 -14.13 -2.92
C PRO A 40 -10.79 -13.04 -3.52
N ARG A 41 -12.10 -13.18 -3.38
CA ARG A 41 -13.02 -12.18 -3.90
C ARG A 41 -12.84 -10.83 -3.20
N THR A 42 -12.65 -10.87 -1.88
CA THR A 42 -12.39 -9.66 -1.12
C THR A 42 -11.10 -9.00 -1.57
N ILE A 43 -10.07 -9.82 -1.79
CA ILE A 43 -8.77 -9.30 -2.24
C ILE A 43 -8.90 -8.66 -3.62
N ARG A 44 -9.65 -9.28 -4.50
CA ARG A 44 -9.87 -8.73 -5.84
C ARG A 44 -10.56 -7.37 -5.78
N ARG A 45 -11.55 -7.24 -4.90
CA ARG A 45 -12.22 -5.95 -4.71
C ARG A 45 -11.27 -4.90 -4.19
N ASP A 46 -10.37 -5.28 -3.28
CA ASP A 46 -9.37 -4.35 -2.77
C ASP A 46 -8.45 -3.87 -3.87
N LEU A 47 -8.03 -4.77 -4.76
CA LEU A 47 -7.17 -4.38 -5.88
C LEU A 47 -7.89 -3.43 -6.82
N GLU A 48 -9.17 -3.68 -7.07
CA GLU A 48 -9.97 -2.78 -7.90
C GLU A 48 -10.14 -1.42 -7.25
N ALA A 49 -10.30 -1.40 -5.93
CA ALA A 49 -10.42 -0.14 -5.20
C ALA A 49 -9.11 0.64 -5.26
N LEU A 50 -7.97 -0.04 -5.15
CA LEU A 50 -6.67 0.62 -5.27
C LEU A 50 -6.51 1.23 -6.66
N GLU A 51 -6.93 0.50 -7.68
CA GLU A 51 -6.90 1.04 -9.04
C GLU A 51 -7.75 2.31 -9.15
N SER A 52 -8.91 2.31 -8.53
CA SER A 52 -9.83 3.43 -8.65
C SER A 52 -9.32 4.70 -7.98
N VAL A 53 -8.43 4.57 -7.00
CA VAL A 53 -7.83 5.75 -6.35
C VAL A 53 -6.51 6.16 -6.99
N GLY A 54 -6.10 5.50 -8.07
CA GLY A 54 -4.98 5.97 -8.85
C GLY A 54 -3.73 5.11 -8.86
N PHE A 55 -3.71 4.01 -8.14
CA PHE A 55 -2.56 3.11 -8.22
C PHE A 55 -2.60 2.36 -9.54
N LEU A 56 -1.49 2.38 -10.25
CA LEU A 56 -1.42 1.79 -11.57
C LEU A 56 -1.11 0.30 -11.45
N LEU A 57 -2.16 -0.50 -11.48
CA LEU A 57 -2.05 -1.95 -11.42
C LEU A 57 -2.31 -2.54 -12.79
N VAL A 58 -1.54 -3.55 -13.15
CA VAL A 58 -1.73 -4.26 -14.41
C VAL A 58 -1.79 -5.75 -14.10
N THR A 59 -2.41 -6.49 -15.00
CA THR A 59 -2.49 -7.93 -14.88
C THR A 59 -1.71 -8.59 -16.00
N GLU A 60 -1.19 -9.75 -15.71
CA GLU A 60 -0.42 -10.54 -16.63
C GLU A 60 -0.89 -11.98 -16.56
N GLN A 61 -1.12 -12.60 -17.70
CA GLN A 61 -1.47 -14.01 -17.73
C GLN A 61 -0.19 -14.83 -17.86
N SER A 62 -0.06 -15.83 -17.01
CA SER A 62 1.10 -16.70 -17.04
C SER A 62 0.70 -18.08 -16.56
N ASN A 63 0.85 -19.10 -17.43
CA ASN A 63 0.54 -20.48 -17.07
C ASN A 63 -0.85 -20.64 -16.45
N SER A 64 -1.84 -20.02 -17.07
CA SER A 64 -3.24 -20.07 -16.63
C SER A 64 -3.51 -19.32 -15.34
N HIS A 65 -2.55 -18.56 -14.85
CA HIS A 65 -2.71 -17.75 -13.67
C HIS A 65 -2.66 -16.27 -14.02
N THR A 66 -3.50 -15.49 -13.35
CA THR A 66 -3.47 -14.04 -13.49
C THR A 66 -2.61 -13.47 -12.36
N ARG A 67 -1.60 -12.70 -12.74
CA ARG A 67 -0.77 -12.03 -11.77
C ARG A 67 -1.05 -10.54 -11.80
N TRP A 68 -1.13 -9.96 -10.63
CA TRP A 68 -1.30 -8.52 -10.47
C TRP A 68 0.05 -7.91 -10.14
N LYS A 69 0.34 -6.75 -10.70
CA LYS A 69 1.60 -6.08 -10.37
C LYS A 69 1.44 -4.58 -10.56
N LEU A 70 2.31 -3.83 -9.90
CA LEU A 70 2.37 -2.39 -10.11
C LEU A 70 3.05 -2.11 -11.45
N MET A 71 2.52 -1.11 -12.15
CA MET A 71 3.12 -0.70 -13.41
C MET A 71 4.56 -0.26 -13.16
N GLU A 72 5.43 -0.56 -14.13
CA GLU A 72 6.86 -0.38 -13.99
C GLU A 72 7.26 0.97 -13.39
N GLY A 73 6.85 2.05 -13.99
CA GLY A 73 7.26 3.37 -13.52
C GLY A 73 6.66 3.79 -12.18
N PHE A 74 5.68 3.05 -11.68
CA PHE A 74 5.00 3.40 -10.44
C PHE A 74 5.67 2.81 -9.20
N ARG A 75 6.57 1.87 -9.40
CA ARG A 75 7.26 1.26 -8.26
C ARG A 75 8.30 2.20 -7.65
N ASN A 76 8.76 3.14 -8.44
CA ASN A 76 9.77 4.12 -8.03
C ASN A 76 9.26 5.50 -8.37
N ILE A 77 8.41 6.03 -7.51
CA ILE A 77 7.80 7.33 -7.75
C ILE A 77 8.86 8.41 -7.58
N PRO A 78 9.03 9.30 -8.57
CA PRO A 78 9.99 10.39 -8.42
C PRO A 78 9.61 11.29 -7.24
N ALA A 79 10.61 11.95 -6.68
CA ALA A 79 10.38 12.86 -5.56
C ALA A 79 9.39 13.95 -5.98
N LEU A 80 8.43 14.20 -5.09
CA LEU A 80 7.44 15.24 -5.31
C LEU A 80 7.91 16.54 -4.66
N SER A 81 7.46 17.65 -5.23
CA SER A 81 7.73 18.95 -4.63
C SER A 81 6.63 19.29 -3.64
N PHE A 82 7.02 19.64 -2.44
CA PHE A 82 6.06 20.08 -1.41
C PHE A 82 6.32 21.55 -1.06
N SER A 83 5.25 22.28 -0.84
CA SER A 83 5.39 23.58 -0.21
C SER A 83 5.67 23.36 1.29
N PRO A 84 6.29 24.34 1.97
CA PRO A 84 6.50 24.21 3.42
C PRO A 84 5.21 23.94 4.17
N THR A 85 4.12 24.58 3.76
CA THR A 85 2.83 24.39 4.43
C THR A 85 2.32 22.96 4.24
N GLU A 86 2.50 22.40 3.04
CA GLU A 86 2.09 21.04 2.78
C GLU A 86 2.90 20.06 3.63
N LEU A 87 4.22 20.26 3.70
CA LEU A 87 5.06 19.40 4.51
C LEU A 87 4.68 19.46 5.97
N MET A 88 4.41 20.67 6.47
CA MET A 88 3.98 20.83 7.86
C MET A 88 2.69 20.09 8.13
N SER A 89 1.75 20.11 7.18
CA SER A 89 0.50 19.40 7.33
C SER A 89 0.73 17.90 7.46
N LEU A 90 1.64 17.35 6.67
CA LEU A 90 1.97 15.93 6.75
C LEU A 90 2.61 15.60 8.10
N ILE A 91 3.53 16.45 8.56
CA ILE A 91 4.22 16.21 9.82
C ILE A 91 3.23 16.29 10.99
N PHE A 92 2.36 17.28 10.99
CA PHE A 92 1.36 17.39 12.05
C PHE A 92 0.38 16.24 12.05
N SER A 93 0.04 15.72 10.86
CA SER A 93 -0.91 14.62 10.76
C SER A 93 -0.39 13.34 11.40
N GLN A 94 0.94 13.21 11.53
CA GLN A 94 1.51 12.08 12.24
C GLN A 94 0.92 11.90 13.63
N ASN A 95 0.68 13.01 14.31
CA ASN A 95 0.18 12.98 15.68
C ASN A 95 -1.27 12.51 15.76
N LEU A 96 -1.97 12.55 14.64
CA LEU A 96 -3.37 12.11 14.59
C LEU A 96 -3.51 10.63 14.33
N LEU A 97 -2.39 9.94 14.07
CA LEU A 97 -2.40 8.53 13.69
C LEU A 97 -1.93 7.63 14.83
N LYS A 98 -2.20 8.03 16.05
CA LYS A 98 -1.82 7.23 17.21
C LYS A 98 -2.35 5.79 17.19
N PRO A 99 -3.56 5.54 16.68
CA PRO A 99 -4.01 4.15 16.59
C PRO A 99 -3.11 3.26 15.73
N LEU A 100 -2.26 3.85 14.89
CA LEU A 100 -1.33 3.09 14.07
C LEU A 100 0.05 2.96 14.70
N GLU A 101 0.22 3.47 15.92
CA GLU A 101 1.49 3.42 16.62
C GLU A 101 1.95 1.98 16.78
N GLY A 102 3.23 1.74 16.49
CA GLY A 102 3.79 0.41 16.59
C GLY A 102 3.52 -0.49 15.40
N THR A 103 2.83 0.02 14.39
CA THR A 103 2.54 -0.78 13.19
C THR A 103 3.54 -0.48 12.09
N GLU A 104 3.58 -1.34 11.08
CA GLU A 104 4.41 -1.10 9.91
C GLU A 104 3.89 0.09 9.10
N ILE A 105 2.61 0.40 9.22
CA ILE A 105 2.05 1.58 8.55
C ILE A 105 2.69 2.84 9.11
N GLN A 106 2.82 2.92 10.42
CA GLN A 106 3.47 4.07 11.04
C GLN A 106 4.93 4.15 10.65
N ALA A 107 5.63 3.01 10.62
CA ALA A 107 7.03 2.99 10.22
C ALA A 107 7.20 3.51 8.79
N SER A 108 6.32 3.11 7.88
CA SER A 108 6.37 3.57 6.50
C SER A 108 6.07 5.07 6.41
N LEU A 109 5.11 5.55 7.19
CA LEU A 109 4.78 6.97 7.22
C LEU A 109 5.96 7.79 7.72
N ASN A 110 6.58 7.36 8.82
CA ASN A 110 7.74 8.05 9.36
C ASN A 110 8.88 8.10 8.36
N SER A 111 9.12 7.00 7.66
CA SER A 111 10.15 6.94 6.64
C SER A 111 9.86 7.93 5.51
N ALA A 112 8.61 7.97 5.05
CA ALA A 112 8.20 8.88 3.99
C ALA A 112 8.36 10.33 4.40
N LEU A 113 7.96 10.66 5.62
CA LEU A 113 8.06 12.03 6.12
C LEU A 113 9.51 12.45 6.28
N ASN A 114 10.37 11.54 6.74
CA ASN A 114 11.80 11.82 6.85
C ASN A 114 12.41 12.11 5.48
N LYS A 115 12.02 11.35 4.47
CA LYS A 115 12.51 11.58 3.11
C LYS A 115 12.02 12.92 2.57
N ALA A 116 10.76 13.25 2.82
CA ALA A 116 10.21 14.51 2.37
C ALA A 116 10.92 15.69 3.06
N ALA A 117 11.15 15.57 4.36
CA ALA A 117 11.84 16.62 5.11
C ALA A 117 13.29 16.80 4.65
N ALA A 118 13.95 15.69 4.32
CA ALA A 118 15.35 15.76 3.87
C ALA A 118 15.47 16.42 2.50
N ALA A 119 14.38 16.50 1.74
CA ALA A 119 14.39 17.15 0.43
C ALA A 119 14.40 18.66 0.54
N PHE A 120 14.13 19.20 1.70
CA PHE A 120 14.18 20.64 1.97
C PHE A 120 15.53 21.02 2.57
#